data_d7960ff154f5a4f99ef46e49b6e3e41f
#
_entry.id   d7960ff154f5a4f99ef46e49b6e3e41f
#
_cell.length_a   1.000
_cell.length_b   1.000
_cell.length_c   1.000
_cell.angle_alpha   90.00
_cell.angle_beta   90.00
_cell.angle_gamma   90.00
#
_symmetry.space_group_name_H-M   'P 1'
#
loop_
_entity.id
_entity.type
_entity.pdbx_description
1 polymer ?
#
loop_
_entity_poly.entity_id
_entity_poly.type
_entity_poly.pdbx_seq_one_letter_code
_entity_poly.pdbx_strand_id
1 'polypeptide(L)'
;MKKTSIHQLYWYTMICRIFALICSIGASVLMTVNYSSFIESLGKALGIIFLIGVVGGLVFLIISLIKGIMTLLKDLKSLKNNDFISIIGKVLKFKKNIEPESGVQINDIPIVLILDTGEEIELFINDKIMIGETYKFNYLKNCKIAEVVEKI
;
A
#
# COMPACT_ATOMS: atom_id res chain seq x y z
N MET A 1 -23.95 -2.17 -7.27
CA MET A 1 -22.61 -2.40 -6.71
C MET A 1 -22.42 -1.51 -5.50
N LYS A 2 -21.89 -2.03 -4.37
CA LYS A 2 -21.66 -1.21 -3.18
C LYS A 2 -20.41 -0.37 -3.43
N LYS A 3 -20.57 0.95 -3.47
CA LYS A 3 -19.50 1.91 -3.67
C LYS A 3 -18.59 1.87 -2.45
N THR A 4 -17.27 1.69 -2.66
CA THR A 4 -16.32 1.66 -1.55
C THR A 4 -15.96 3.10 -1.18
N SER A 5 -16.29 3.51 0.05
CA SER A 5 -15.98 4.87 0.48
C SER A 5 -14.48 5.00 0.84
N ILE A 6 -13.93 6.22 0.67
CA ILE A 6 -12.56 6.56 1.09
C ILE A 6 -12.31 6.14 2.55
N HIS A 7 -13.28 6.37 3.45
CA HIS A 7 -13.18 5.98 4.85
C HIS A 7 -12.93 4.47 5.05
N GLN A 8 -13.70 3.63 4.35
CA GLN A 8 -13.54 2.18 4.45
C GLN A 8 -12.18 1.72 3.94
N LEU A 9 -11.75 2.22 2.78
CA LEU A 9 -10.48 1.86 2.17
C LEU A 9 -9.30 2.34 3.02
N TYR A 10 -9.37 3.54 3.57
CA TYR A 10 -8.37 4.10 4.46
C TYR A 10 -8.17 3.24 5.72
N TRP A 11 -9.26 2.94 6.45
CA TRP A 11 -9.18 2.16 7.68
C TRP A 11 -8.74 0.72 7.41
N TYR A 12 -9.20 0.11 6.33
CA TYR A 12 -8.72 -1.21 5.91
C TYR A 12 -7.21 -1.21 5.67
N THR A 13 -6.71 -0.25 4.89
CA THR A 13 -5.27 -0.13 4.61
C THR A 13 -4.46 0.12 5.88
N MET A 14 -4.96 0.95 6.78
CA MET A 14 -4.31 1.25 8.06
C MET A 14 -4.20 0.01 8.94
N ILE A 15 -5.29 -0.75 9.10
CA ILE A 15 -5.34 -1.98 9.90
C ILE A 15 -4.39 -3.02 9.32
N CYS A 16 -4.40 -3.24 8.00
CA CYS A 16 -3.51 -4.19 7.36
C CYS A 16 -2.04 -3.85 7.58
N ARG A 17 -1.65 -2.57 7.49
CA ARG A 17 -0.27 -2.14 7.73
C ARG A 17 0.16 -2.29 9.19
N ILE A 18 -0.71 -1.96 10.14
CA ILE A 18 -0.43 -2.16 11.57
C ILE A 18 -0.27 -3.65 11.88
N PHE A 19 -1.16 -4.50 11.36
CA PHE A 19 -1.07 -5.94 11.56
C PHE A 19 0.23 -6.51 10.97
N ALA A 20 0.58 -6.13 9.73
CA ALA A 20 1.83 -6.53 9.09
C ALA A 20 3.07 -6.09 9.91
N LEU A 21 3.04 -4.89 10.50
CA LEU A 21 4.11 -4.39 11.36
C LEU A 21 4.26 -5.24 12.62
N ILE A 22 3.16 -5.57 13.28
CA ILE A 22 3.16 -6.44 14.48
C ILE A 22 3.72 -7.83 14.13
N CYS A 23 3.28 -8.43 13.03
CA CYS A 23 3.77 -9.72 12.55
C CYS A 23 5.28 -9.68 12.24
N SER A 24 5.76 -8.61 11.60
CA SER A 24 7.19 -8.45 11.27
C SER A 24 8.06 -8.32 12.50
N ILE A 25 7.60 -7.59 13.54
CA ILE A 25 8.29 -7.49 14.83
C ILE A 25 8.30 -8.85 15.52
N GLY A 26 7.17 -9.55 15.56
CA GLY A 26 7.07 -10.89 16.13
C GLY A 26 8.01 -11.90 15.47
N ALA A 27 8.07 -11.89 14.14
CA ALA A 27 9.00 -12.72 13.38
C ALA A 27 10.47 -12.41 13.71
N SER A 28 10.81 -11.12 13.86
CA SER A 28 12.16 -10.70 14.26
C SER A 28 12.55 -11.23 15.64
N VAL A 29 11.64 -11.17 16.60
CA VAL A 29 11.85 -11.70 17.97
C VAL A 29 12.03 -13.22 17.94
N LEU A 30 11.15 -13.95 17.22
CA LEU A 30 11.26 -15.42 17.11
C LEU A 30 12.57 -15.86 16.48
N MET A 31 13.05 -15.15 15.45
CA MET A 31 14.35 -15.43 14.84
C MET A 31 15.51 -15.18 15.81
N THR A 32 15.45 -14.13 16.61
CA THR A 32 16.49 -13.83 17.59
C THR A 32 16.56 -14.91 18.69
N VAL A 33 15.41 -15.40 19.14
CA VAL A 33 15.35 -16.45 20.19
C VAL A 33 15.87 -17.80 19.68
N ASN A 34 15.58 -18.14 18.41
CA ASN A 34 15.97 -19.43 17.83
C ASN A 34 17.30 -19.40 17.04
N TYR A 35 18.09 -18.34 17.22
CA TYR A 35 19.30 -18.08 16.46
C TYR A 35 20.34 -19.22 16.50
N SER A 36 20.63 -19.75 17.68
CA SER A 36 21.63 -20.81 17.89
C SER A 36 21.25 -22.09 17.15
N SER A 37 20.02 -22.56 17.31
CA SER A 37 19.52 -23.78 16.65
C SER A 37 19.52 -23.65 15.12
N PHE A 38 19.31 -22.44 14.61
CA PHE A 38 19.30 -22.17 13.17
C PHE A 38 20.69 -22.23 12.56
N ILE A 39 21.71 -21.66 13.24
CA ILE A 39 23.11 -21.71 12.78
C ILE A 39 23.66 -23.13 12.82
N GLU A 40 23.32 -23.91 13.83
CA GLU A 40 23.74 -25.31 13.93
C GLU A 40 23.19 -26.15 12.78
N SER A 41 21.94 -25.94 12.37
CA SER A 41 21.30 -26.71 11.29
C SER A 41 21.85 -26.42 9.89
N LEU A 42 22.26 -25.17 9.60
CA LEU A 42 22.70 -24.72 8.29
C LEU A 42 24.24 -24.71 8.10
N GLY A 43 25.00 -24.92 9.20
CA GLY A 43 26.43 -24.69 9.23
C GLY A 43 26.79 -23.20 9.37
N LYS A 44 27.90 -22.92 10.11
CA LYS A 44 28.22 -21.55 10.57
C LYS A 44 28.27 -20.50 9.46
N ALA A 45 28.91 -20.79 8.33
CA ALA A 45 29.09 -19.79 7.26
C ALA A 45 27.78 -19.45 6.53
N LEU A 46 27.02 -20.48 6.12
CA LEU A 46 25.73 -20.32 5.43
C LEU A 46 24.67 -19.73 6.35
N GLY A 47 24.68 -20.14 7.64
CA GLY A 47 23.74 -19.62 8.63
C GLY A 47 23.93 -18.10 8.86
N ILE A 48 25.16 -17.62 8.90
CA ILE A 48 25.43 -16.18 9.07
C ILE A 48 24.98 -15.37 7.85
N ILE A 49 25.31 -15.84 6.63
CA ILE A 49 24.90 -15.14 5.39
C ILE A 49 23.38 -15.07 5.30
N PHE A 50 22.70 -16.17 5.56
CA PHE A 50 21.23 -16.22 5.54
C PHE A 50 20.63 -15.28 6.58
N LEU A 51 21.16 -15.27 7.79
CA LEU A 51 20.71 -14.40 8.87
C LEU A 51 20.83 -12.92 8.50
N ILE A 52 21.97 -12.49 7.93
CA ILE A 52 22.17 -11.10 7.47
C ILE A 52 21.12 -10.74 6.43
N GLY A 53 20.85 -11.61 5.46
CA GLY A 53 19.83 -11.39 4.42
C GLY A 53 18.43 -11.24 4.99
N VAL A 54 18.03 -12.13 5.87
CA VAL A 54 16.69 -12.13 6.49
C VAL A 54 16.52 -10.93 7.43
N VAL A 55 17.49 -10.65 8.30
CA VAL A 55 17.42 -9.50 9.21
C VAL A 55 17.40 -8.20 8.41
N GLY A 56 18.23 -8.07 7.37
CA GLY A 56 18.21 -6.91 6.47
C GLY A 56 16.86 -6.72 5.79
N GLY A 57 16.27 -7.80 5.28
CA GLY A 57 14.93 -7.79 4.68
C GLY A 57 13.83 -7.37 5.66
N LEU A 58 13.85 -7.90 6.88
CA LEU A 58 12.89 -7.54 7.93
C LEU A 58 13.01 -6.06 8.34
N VAL A 59 14.23 -5.56 8.52
CA VAL A 59 14.47 -4.13 8.83
C VAL A 59 13.93 -3.24 7.73
N PHE A 60 14.22 -3.56 6.46
CA PHE A 60 13.70 -2.81 5.31
C PHE A 60 12.17 -2.81 5.27
N LEU A 61 11.55 -3.96 5.51
CA LEU A 61 10.09 -4.10 5.55
C LEU A 61 9.47 -3.28 6.68
N ILE A 62 10.04 -3.31 7.89
CA ILE A 62 9.57 -2.50 9.03
C ILE A 62 9.64 -1.01 8.71
N ILE A 63 10.76 -0.53 8.16
CA ILE A 63 10.91 0.88 7.77
C ILE A 63 9.87 1.28 6.72
N SER A 64 9.63 0.42 5.73
CA SER A 64 8.62 0.66 4.68
C SER A 64 7.20 0.76 5.27
N LEU A 65 6.85 -0.14 6.18
CA LEU A 65 5.54 -0.13 6.86
C LEU A 65 5.36 1.12 7.71
N ILE A 66 6.37 1.53 8.48
CA ILE A 66 6.34 2.75 9.29
C ILE A 66 6.12 3.98 8.40
N LYS A 67 6.88 4.11 7.30
CA LYS A 67 6.70 5.21 6.33
C LYS A 67 5.28 5.22 5.77
N GLY A 68 4.74 4.05 5.43
CA GLY A 68 3.38 3.93 4.94
C GLY A 68 2.31 4.34 5.96
N ILE A 69 2.48 3.96 7.24
CA ILE A 69 1.59 4.37 8.33
C ILE A 69 1.68 5.90 8.54
N MET A 70 2.88 6.46 8.55
CA MET A 70 3.07 7.91 8.69
C MET A 70 2.41 8.70 7.55
N THR A 71 2.42 8.17 6.33
CA THR A 71 1.72 8.79 5.19
C THR A 71 0.21 8.82 5.42
N LEU A 72 -0.36 7.72 5.92
CA LEU A 72 -1.78 7.67 6.28
C LEU A 72 -2.11 8.64 7.43
N LEU A 73 -1.28 8.71 8.46
CA LEU A 73 -1.51 9.61 9.59
C LEU A 73 -1.55 11.09 9.18
N LYS A 74 -0.78 11.50 8.15
CA LYS A 74 -0.84 12.87 7.61
C LYS A 74 -2.21 13.22 7.06
N ASP A 75 -2.93 12.24 6.50
CA ASP A 75 -4.27 12.46 5.94
C ASP A 75 -5.42 12.25 6.94
N LEU A 76 -5.11 11.83 8.17
CA LEU A 76 -6.14 11.54 9.18
C LEU A 76 -7.03 12.75 9.49
N LYS A 77 -6.45 13.96 9.52
CA LYS A 77 -7.19 15.21 9.74
C LYS A 77 -8.14 15.50 8.58
N SER A 78 -7.65 15.39 7.34
CA SER A 78 -8.46 15.56 6.13
C SER A 78 -9.59 14.54 6.06
N LEU A 79 -9.30 13.29 6.41
CA LEU A 79 -10.31 12.22 6.48
C LEU A 79 -11.42 12.54 7.48
N LYS A 80 -11.06 12.99 8.70
CA LYS A 80 -12.04 13.35 9.75
C LYS A 80 -12.91 14.54 9.37
N ASN A 81 -12.35 15.49 8.65
CA ASN A 81 -13.06 16.72 8.24
C ASN A 81 -13.77 16.53 6.88
N ASN A 82 -13.68 15.37 6.24
CA ASN A 82 -14.13 15.12 4.87
C ASN A 82 -13.54 16.13 3.86
N ASP A 83 -12.31 16.57 4.11
CA ASP A 83 -11.56 17.51 3.27
C ASP A 83 -10.79 16.72 2.20
N PHE A 84 -11.46 16.40 1.10
CA PHE A 84 -10.92 15.64 -0.02
C PHE A 84 -10.61 16.57 -1.19
N ILE A 85 -9.58 16.21 -1.95
CA ILE A 85 -9.28 16.88 -3.22
C ILE A 85 -10.16 16.24 -4.29
N SER A 86 -10.99 17.07 -4.95
CA SER A 86 -11.83 16.65 -6.08
C SER A 86 -11.12 16.96 -7.40
N ILE A 87 -11.07 15.96 -8.29
CA ILE A 87 -10.52 16.11 -9.65
C ILE A 87 -11.41 15.44 -10.66
N ILE A 88 -11.37 15.94 -11.88
CA ILE A 88 -11.91 15.26 -13.07
C ILE A 88 -10.72 14.69 -13.83
N GLY A 89 -10.75 13.38 -14.07
CA GLY A 89 -9.63 12.70 -14.70
C GLY A 89 -10.03 11.54 -15.59
N LYS A 90 -9.23 11.35 -16.64
CA LYS A 90 -9.38 10.25 -17.61
C LYS A 90 -8.43 9.11 -17.22
N VAL A 91 -8.96 7.90 -17.14
CA VAL A 91 -8.16 6.71 -16.86
C VAL A 91 -7.34 6.36 -18.09
N LEU A 92 -6.00 6.45 -17.99
CA LEU A 92 -5.10 6.16 -19.11
C LEU A 92 -4.76 4.68 -19.20
N LYS A 93 -4.35 4.09 -18.08
CA LYS A 93 -3.88 2.71 -17.98
C LYS A 93 -3.90 2.24 -16.54
N PHE A 94 -3.72 0.94 -16.34
CA PHE A 94 -3.50 0.36 -15.02
C PHE A 94 -2.03 -0.06 -14.87
N LYS A 95 -1.44 0.28 -13.74
CA LYS A 95 -0.14 -0.22 -13.32
C LYS A 95 -0.39 -1.57 -12.65
N LYS A 96 0.13 -2.64 -13.25
CA LYS A 96 0.04 -3.97 -12.66
C LYS A 96 0.86 -4.00 -11.36
N ASN A 97 0.19 -4.21 -10.27
CA ASN A 97 0.83 -4.48 -8.99
C ASN A 97 0.94 -6.01 -8.87
N ILE A 98 2.05 -6.56 -9.36
CA ILE A 98 2.35 -7.99 -9.24
C ILE A 98 3.14 -8.11 -7.93
N GLU A 99 2.59 -8.83 -6.95
CA GLU A 99 3.40 -9.29 -5.82
C GLU A 99 4.46 -10.26 -6.33
N PRO A 100 5.77 -9.95 -6.13
CA PRO A 100 6.84 -10.77 -6.70
C PRO A 100 6.86 -12.22 -6.22
N GLU A 101 6.29 -12.49 -5.05
CA GLU A 101 6.39 -13.79 -4.37
C GLU A 101 5.22 -14.73 -4.64
N SER A 102 4.01 -14.22 -4.88
CA SER A 102 2.82 -15.06 -5.03
C SER A 102 2.27 -15.14 -6.45
N GLY A 103 2.71 -14.24 -7.35
CA GLY A 103 2.14 -14.09 -8.70
C GLY A 103 0.67 -13.62 -8.67
N VAL A 104 0.13 -13.30 -7.49
CA VAL A 104 -1.24 -12.84 -7.32
C VAL A 104 -1.32 -11.38 -7.72
N GLN A 105 -2.18 -11.09 -8.68
CA GLN A 105 -2.49 -9.73 -9.12
C GLN A 105 -3.30 -9.03 -8.02
N ILE A 106 -2.62 -8.17 -7.26
CA ILE A 106 -3.30 -7.30 -6.30
C ILE A 106 -3.73 -6.04 -7.07
N ASN A 107 -5.01 -5.72 -7.00
CA ASN A 107 -5.69 -4.55 -7.56
C ASN A 107 -4.83 -3.63 -8.43
N ASP A 108 -5.12 -3.60 -9.73
CA ASP A 108 -4.46 -2.70 -10.68
C ASP A 108 -4.62 -1.25 -10.20
N ILE A 109 -3.50 -0.54 -10.08
CA ILE A 109 -3.51 0.88 -9.70
C ILE A 109 -3.78 1.72 -10.96
N PRO A 110 -4.90 2.44 -11.06
CA PRO A 110 -5.18 3.30 -12.19
C PRO A 110 -4.23 4.50 -12.22
N ILE A 111 -3.72 4.80 -13.40
CA ILE A 111 -3.04 6.04 -13.72
C ILE A 111 -4.07 6.94 -14.38
N VAL A 112 -4.34 8.07 -13.75
CA VAL A 112 -5.39 9.01 -14.15
C VAL A 112 -4.74 10.31 -14.62
N LEU A 113 -5.11 10.78 -15.82
CA LEU A 113 -4.76 12.09 -16.32
C LEU A 113 -5.75 13.12 -15.78
N ILE A 114 -5.29 14.06 -15.01
CA ILE A 114 -6.10 15.18 -14.50
C ILE A 114 -6.36 16.14 -15.66
N LEU A 115 -7.63 16.37 -16.00
CA LEU A 115 -7.96 17.17 -17.19
C LEU A 115 -7.62 18.65 -17.02
N ASP A 116 -7.65 19.18 -15.80
CA ASP A 116 -7.39 20.59 -15.52
C ASP A 116 -5.90 20.95 -15.59
N THR A 117 -5.01 20.03 -15.14
CA THR A 117 -3.56 20.28 -15.04
C THR A 117 -2.75 19.56 -16.10
N GLY A 118 -3.29 18.51 -16.70
CA GLY A 118 -2.56 17.62 -17.61
C GLY A 118 -1.56 16.69 -16.89
N GLU A 119 -1.59 16.63 -15.57
CA GLU A 119 -0.70 15.77 -14.78
C GLU A 119 -1.24 14.35 -14.65
N GLU A 120 -0.33 13.37 -14.66
CA GLU A 120 -0.68 11.97 -14.37
C GLU A 120 -0.54 11.69 -12.88
N ILE A 121 -1.56 11.05 -12.29
CA ILE A 121 -1.58 10.65 -10.89
C ILE A 121 -1.95 9.18 -10.73
N GLU A 122 -1.24 8.48 -9.83
CA GLU A 122 -1.61 7.13 -9.40
C GLU A 122 -2.61 7.23 -8.25
N LEU A 123 -3.78 6.58 -8.37
CA LEU A 123 -4.81 6.58 -7.33
C LEU A 123 -5.08 5.15 -6.84
N PHE A 124 -5.25 4.99 -5.53
CA PHE A 124 -5.68 3.73 -4.92
C PHE A 124 -7.21 3.69 -4.84
N ILE A 125 -7.83 2.97 -5.76
CA ILE A 125 -9.28 2.90 -5.92
C ILE A 125 -9.73 1.44 -5.83
N ASN A 126 -10.82 1.18 -5.13
CA ASN A 126 -11.43 -0.15 -5.05
C ASN A 126 -12.76 -0.24 -5.83
N ASP A 127 -13.01 0.71 -6.72
CA ASP A 127 -14.19 0.71 -7.59
C ASP A 127 -13.82 0.22 -9.00
N LYS A 128 -14.81 -0.35 -9.72
CA LYS A 128 -14.61 -0.76 -11.11
C LYS A 128 -14.60 0.47 -12.01
N ILE A 129 -13.46 0.75 -12.60
CA ILE A 129 -13.28 1.82 -13.59
C ILE A 129 -12.71 1.23 -14.88
N MET A 130 -12.90 1.93 -15.99
CA MET A 130 -12.47 1.48 -17.32
C MET A 130 -11.45 2.43 -17.93
N ILE A 131 -10.50 1.86 -18.68
CA ILE A 131 -9.52 2.65 -19.45
C ILE A 131 -10.25 3.49 -20.51
N GLY A 132 -9.81 4.73 -20.68
CA GLY A 132 -10.37 5.65 -21.65
C GLY A 132 -11.58 6.45 -21.16
N GLU A 133 -12.20 6.05 -20.06
CA GLU A 133 -13.34 6.75 -19.47
C GLU A 133 -12.91 7.86 -18.52
N THR A 134 -13.78 8.85 -18.37
CA THR A 134 -13.59 10.01 -17.51
C THR A 134 -14.47 9.91 -16.29
N TYR A 135 -13.89 10.18 -15.13
CA TYR A 135 -14.59 10.14 -13.86
C TYR A 135 -14.23 11.37 -13.01
N LYS A 136 -15.13 11.71 -12.10
CA LYS A 136 -14.83 12.60 -10.99
C LYS A 136 -14.39 11.78 -9.79
N PHE A 137 -13.22 12.09 -9.27
CA PHE A 137 -12.61 11.43 -8.12
C PHE A 137 -12.51 12.39 -6.94
N ASN A 138 -12.75 11.86 -5.74
CA ASN A 138 -12.29 12.46 -4.49
C ASN A 138 -11.10 11.65 -3.98
N TYR A 139 -10.02 12.31 -3.54
CA TYR A 139 -8.87 11.59 -3.03
C TYR A 139 -8.16 12.32 -1.89
N LEU A 140 -7.40 11.55 -1.08
CA LEU A 140 -6.54 12.06 -0.02
C LEU A 140 -5.15 12.41 -0.55
N LYS A 141 -4.64 13.59 -0.19
CA LYS A 141 -3.42 14.18 -0.77
C LYS A 141 -2.18 13.31 -0.68
N ASN A 142 -1.91 12.75 0.49
CA ASN A 142 -0.64 12.06 0.76
C ASN A 142 -0.71 10.57 0.41
N CYS A 143 -1.75 9.86 0.86
CA CYS A 143 -1.86 8.41 0.63
C CYS A 143 -2.50 8.04 -0.72
N LYS A 144 -3.05 9.02 -1.47
CA LYS A 144 -3.68 8.83 -2.79
C LYS A 144 -4.84 7.83 -2.81
N ILE A 145 -5.42 7.53 -1.65
CA ILE A 145 -6.65 6.74 -1.55
C ILE A 145 -7.79 7.58 -2.11
N ALA A 146 -8.55 7.01 -3.04
CA ALA A 146 -9.60 7.72 -3.78
C ALA A 146 -10.89 6.90 -3.88
N GLU A 147 -11.99 7.60 -4.14
CA GLU A 147 -13.29 7.03 -4.51
C GLU A 147 -13.80 7.68 -5.79
N VAL A 148 -14.57 6.92 -6.54
CA VAL A 148 -15.29 7.44 -7.71
C VAL A 148 -16.56 8.14 -7.24
N VAL A 149 -16.69 9.43 -7.51
CA VAL A 149 -17.92 10.19 -7.21
C VAL A 149 -18.97 9.92 -8.27
N GLU A 150 -18.59 10.13 -9.53
CA GLU A 150 -19.47 9.94 -10.69
C GLU A 150 -18.66 9.66 -11.96
N LYS A 151 -19.30 9.07 -12.97
CA LYS A 151 -18.78 8.91 -14.33
C LYS A 151 -19.26 10.10 -15.16
N ILE A 152 -18.36 10.70 -15.93
CA ILE A 152 -18.65 11.86 -16.79
C ILE A 152 -18.70 11.45 -18.26
#